data_152a072f900e3c06be43a80805834626
#
_entry.id   152a072f900e3c06be43a80805834626
#
_cell.length_a   1.000
_cell.length_b   1.000
_cell.length_c   1.000
_cell.angle_alpha   90.00
_cell.angle_beta   90.00
_cell.angle_gamma   90.00
#
_symmetry.space_group_name_H-M   'P 1'
#
loop_
_entity.id
_entity.type
_entity.pdbx_description
1 polymer ?
#
loop_
_entity_poly.entity_id
_entity_poly.type
_entity_poly.pdbx_seq_one_letter_code
_entity_poly.pdbx_strand_id
1 'polypeptide(L)'
;MSERILIPLDGSKLGEAALHYVEDLVSRISPGQKVEVTLFHVVTALKHDVQISGGAAGTITVPYSESELEQMKADAMKYLNEVGENLRNKGATVLSKVAIGQNPADEIIKIEEEVNADLVAMSTHGRAGISRWAFGSVTDKVLRGGKVPVLMVRAGA
;
A
#
# COMPACT_ATOMS: atom_id res chain seq x y z
N MET A 1 9.79 -16.80 17.32
CA MET A 1 9.56 -15.37 17.02
C MET A 1 9.13 -15.24 15.58
N SER A 2 8.15 -14.42 15.32
CA SER A 2 7.75 -14.07 13.95
C SER A 2 8.08 -12.61 13.69
N GLU A 3 8.61 -12.31 12.53
CA GLU A 3 8.82 -10.95 12.06
C GLU A 3 7.58 -10.50 11.32
N ARG A 4 7.01 -9.38 11.70
CA ARG A 4 5.80 -8.82 11.07
C ARG A 4 6.15 -7.57 10.29
N ILE A 5 6.02 -7.67 8.98
CA ILE A 5 6.38 -6.59 8.05
C ILE A 5 5.10 -6.04 7.40
N LEU A 6 4.92 -4.74 7.47
CA LEU A 6 3.84 -4.05 6.78
C LEU A 6 4.40 -3.39 5.51
N ILE A 7 3.77 -3.65 4.36
CA ILE A 7 4.15 -3.05 3.08
C ILE A 7 2.94 -2.31 2.50
N PRO A 8 2.90 -0.98 2.66
CA PRO A 8 1.89 -0.18 1.96
C PRO A 8 2.21 -0.12 0.46
N LEU A 9 1.19 -0.35 -0.36
CA LEU A 9 1.30 -0.33 -1.82
C LEU A 9 0.24 0.61 -2.40
N ASP A 10 0.65 1.42 -3.36
CA ASP A 10 -0.24 2.40 -4.02
C ASP A 10 -0.79 1.93 -5.38
N GLY A 11 -0.46 0.71 -5.78
CA GLY A 11 -0.84 0.14 -7.06
C GLY A 11 0.15 0.44 -8.20
N SER A 12 1.15 1.29 -7.98
CA SER A 12 2.17 1.59 -9.00
C SER A 12 3.31 0.59 -8.99
N LYS A 13 3.97 0.42 -10.12
CA LYS A 13 5.17 -0.42 -10.25
C LYS A 13 6.33 0.11 -9.40
N LEU A 14 6.47 1.42 -9.30
CA LEU A 14 7.49 2.03 -8.46
C LEU A 14 7.25 1.72 -6.97
N GLY A 15 5.98 1.71 -6.56
CA GLY A 15 5.60 1.35 -5.19
C GLY A 15 5.95 -0.09 -4.82
N GLU A 16 6.09 -0.98 -5.80
CA GLU A 16 6.43 -2.38 -5.60
C GLU A 16 7.92 -2.63 -5.29
N ALA A 17 8.78 -1.62 -5.33
CA ALA A 17 10.20 -1.80 -5.03
C ALA A 17 10.44 -2.35 -3.62
N ALA A 18 9.69 -1.88 -2.63
CA ALA A 18 9.76 -2.40 -1.27
C ALA A 18 9.31 -3.86 -1.19
N LEU A 19 8.27 -4.22 -1.94
CA LEU A 19 7.79 -5.59 -2.05
C LEU A 19 8.89 -6.52 -2.56
N HIS A 20 9.54 -6.17 -3.66
CA HIS A 20 10.61 -6.99 -4.26
C HIS A 20 11.82 -7.11 -3.32
N TYR A 21 12.16 -6.03 -2.60
CA TYR A 21 13.21 -6.10 -1.60
C TYR A 21 12.86 -7.06 -0.46
N VAL A 22 11.63 -7.02 0.04
CA VAL A 22 11.17 -7.91 1.11
C VAL A 22 11.12 -9.36 0.61
N GLU A 23 10.71 -9.62 -0.63
CA GLU A 23 10.76 -10.96 -1.24
C GLU A 23 12.18 -11.54 -1.18
N ASP A 24 13.17 -10.73 -1.54
CA ASP A 24 14.58 -11.13 -1.49
C ASP A 24 15.06 -11.31 -0.04
N LEU A 25 14.63 -10.44 0.86
CA LEU A 25 14.94 -10.54 2.29
C LEU A 25 14.40 -11.84 2.88
N VAL A 26 13.15 -12.18 2.61
CA VAL A 26 12.50 -13.42 3.09
C VAL A 26 13.27 -14.65 2.63
N SER A 27 13.76 -14.66 1.39
CA SER A 27 14.53 -15.78 0.88
C SER A 27 15.90 -15.94 1.56
N ARG A 28 16.42 -14.92 2.22
CA ARG A 28 17.70 -14.94 2.95
C ARG A 28 17.55 -15.21 4.45
N ILE A 29 16.32 -15.19 4.96
CA ILE A 29 16.07 -15.48 6.37
C ILE A 29 16.21 -16.98 6.61
N SER A 30 16.76 -17.32 7.76
CA SER A 30 16.99 -18.72 8.15
C SER A 30 15.71 -19.55 8.13
N PRO A 31 15.79 -20.80 7.62
CA PRO A 31 14.65 -21.71 7.72
C PRO A 31 14.20 -21.88 9.17
N GLY A 32 12.89 -21.80 9.39
CA GLY A 32 12.31 -21.91 10.72
C GLY A 32 11.95 -20.59 11.39
N GLN A 33 12.45 -19.46 10.88
CA GLN A 33 11.98 -18.16 11.31
C GLN A 33 10.72 -17.80 10.51
N LYS A 34 9.64 -17.52 11.21
CA LYS A 34 8.37 -17.13 10.57
C LYS A 34 8.40 -15.66 10.20
N VAL A 35 8.00 -15.38 8.97
CA VAL A 35 7.80 -14.01 8.48
C VAL A 35 6.34 -13.86 8.07
N GLU A 36 5.69 -12.87 8.63
CA GLU A 36 4.32 -12.48 8.29
C GLU A 36 4.37 -11.13 7.60
N VAL A 37 3.82 -11.04 6.41
CA VAL A 37 3.80 -9.81 5.63
C VAL A 37 2.36 -9.38 5.43
N THR A 38 2.04 -8.16 5.84
CA THR A 38 0.76 -7.53 5.54
C THR A 38 0.94 -6.59 4.37
N LEU A 39 0.28 -6.87 3.26
CA LEU A 39 0.18 -5.97 2.12
C LEU A 39 -1.05 -5.08 2.32
N PHE A 40 -0.86 -3.79 2.19
CA PHE A 40 -1.89 -2.81 2.52
C PHE A 40 -2.08 -1.77 1.43
N HIS A 41 -3.32 -1.50 1.08
CA HIS A 41 -3.68 -0.45 0.13
C HIS A 41 -4.79 0.42 0.71
N VAL A 42 -4.69 1.73 0.46
CA VAL A 42 -5.72 2.69 0.85
C VAL A 42 -6.40 3.22 -0.42
N VAL A 43 -7.70 3.02 -0.51
CA VAL A 43 -8.54 3.62 -1.55
C VAL A 43 -8.80 5.06 -1.14
N THR A 44 -8.22 6.01 -1.86
CA THR A 44 -8.30 7.45 -1.54
C THR A 44 -9.25 8.22 -2.44
N ALA A 45 -9.59 7.70 -3.61
CA ALA A 45 -10.48 8.34 -4.56
C ALA A 45 -11.95 8.14 -4.13
N LEU A 46 -12.43 8.99 -3.23
CA LEU A 46 -13.80 8.88 -2.70
C LEU A 46 -14.83 9.62 -3.54
N LYS A 47 -14.38 10.47 -4.49
CA LYS A 47 -15.22 11.28 -5.38
C LYS A 47 -14.66 11.26 -6.79
N HIS A 48 -15.53 11.40 -7.77
CA HIS A 48 -15.14 11.48 -9.16
C HIS A 48 -15.89 12.59 -9.89
N ASP A 49 -15.31 13.07 -10.97
CA ASP A 49 -15.89 14.11 -11.80
C ASP A 49 -16.79 13.48 -12.86
N VAL A 50 -18.02 13.99 -12.97
CA VAL A 50 -18.98 13.57 -13.97
C VAL A 50 -19.26 14.74 -14.90
N GLN A 51 -19.15 14.50 -16.20
CA GLN A 51 -19.52 15.50 -17.19
C GLN A 51 -21.03 15.55 -17.36
N ILE A 52 -21.57 16.76 -17.31
CA ILE A 52 -22.99 17.00 -17.56
C ILE A 52 -23.12 17.43 -19.01
N SER A 53 -23.91 16.70 -19.79
CA SER A 53 -24.28 17.06 -21.15
C SER A 53 -25.69 17.68 -21.16
N GLY A 54 -25.81 18.86 -21.74
CA GLY A 54 -27.08 19.59 -21.80
C GLY A 54 -26.86 21.10 -21.80
N GLY A 55 -27.90 21.92 -21.70
CA GLY A 55 -27.84 23.35 -21.86
C GLY A 55 -26.85 24.17 -21.00
N ALA A 56 -26.28 23.57 -19.97
CA ALA A 56 -25.13 24.10 -19.24
C ALA A 56 -24.11 22.97 -19.11
N ALA A 57 -23.26 22.81 -20.14
CA ALA A 57 -22.19 21.83 -20.08
C ALA A 57 -21.18 22.18 -19.00
N GLY A 58 -20.88 21.23 -18.12
CA GLY A 58 -19.94 21.42 -17.01
C GLY A 58 -19.52 20.10 -16.39
N THR A 59 -18.62 20.19 -15.42
CA THR A 59 -18.17 19.04 -14.64
C THR A 59 -18.65 19.21 -13.19
N ILE A 60 -19.26 18.17 -12.62
CA ILE A 60 -19.60 18.12 -11.20
C ILE A 60 -18.83 17.00 -10.53
N THR A 61 -18.46 17.23 -9.28
CA THR A 61 -17.82 16.21 -8.46
C THR A 61 -18.87 15.46 -7.68
N VAL A 62 -18.91 14.15 -7.85
CA VAL A 62 -19.91 13.27 -7.23
C VAL A 62 -19.19 12.23 -6.37
N PRO A 63 -19.64 11.96 -5.15
CA PRO A 63 -19.08 10.86 -4.38
C PRO A 63 -19.35 9.52 -5.08
N TYR A 64 -18.40 8.58 -4.96
CA TYR A 64 -18.62 7.22 -5.41
C TYR A 64 -19.77 6.59 -4.62
N SER A 65 -20.57 5.78 -5.30
CA SER A 65 -21.60 4.99 -4.63
C SER A 65 -20.96 3.92 -3.76
N GLU A 66 -21.73 3.37 -2.82
CA GLU A 66 -21.29 2.26 -1.98
C GLU A 66 -20.86 1.05 -2.84
N SER A 67 -21.61 0.75 -3.90
CA SER A 67 -21.30 -0.32 -4.84
C SER A 67 -19.97 -0.09 -5.58
N GLU A 68 -19.70 1.15 -6.01
CA GLU A 68 -18.45 1.51 -6.67
C GLU A 68 -17.26 1.38 -5.71
N LEU A 69 -17.40 1.82 -4.46
CA LEU A 69 -16.35 1.70 -3.44
C LEU A 69 -16.07 0.23 -3.11
N GLU A 70 -17.10 -0.60 -3.02
CA GLU A 70 -16.93 -2.05 -2.80
C GLU A 70 -16.19 -2.70 -3.97
N GLN A 71 -16.46 -2.28 -5.20
CA GLN A 71 -15.73 -2.76 -6.37
C GLN A 71 -14.27 -2.32 -6.34
N MET A 72 -13.99 -1.09 -5.96
CA MET A 72 -12.62 -0.58 -5.82
C MET A 72 -11.84 -1.34 -4.75
N LYS A 73 -12.48 -1.69 -3.63
CA LYS A 73 -11.89 -2.54 -2.59
C LYS A 73 -11.60 -3.94 -3.11
N ALA A 74 -12.53 -4.53 -3.84
CA ALA A 74 -12.37 -5.87 -4.40
C ALA A 74 -11.20 -5.91 -5.41
N ASP A 75 -11.10 -4.91 -6.27
CA ASP A 75 -10.01 -4.79 -7.24
C ASP A 75 -8.66 -4.61 -6.54
N ALA A 76 -8.61 -3.79 -5.50
CA ALA A 76 -7.41 -3.60 -4.70
C ALA A 76 -6.99 -4.89 -3.98
N MET A 77 -7.93 -5.62 -3.42
CA MET A 77 -7.68 -6.90 -2.75
C MET A 77 -7.11 -7.93 -3.74
N LYS A 78 -7.68 -7.99 -4.94
CA LYS A 78 -7.19 -8.86 -6.00
C LYS A 78 -5.75 -8.52 -6.38
N TYR A 79 -5.46 -7.24 -6.56
CA TYR A 79 -4.10 -6.76 -6.83
C TYR A 79 -3.12 -7.20 -5.75
N LEU A 80 -3.45 -6.98 -4.47
CA LEU A 80 -2.59 -7.36 -3.35
C LEU A 80 -2.36 -8.87 -3.30
N ASN A 81 -3.38 -9.67 -3.55
CA ASN A 81 -3.26 -11.12 -3.57
C ASN A 81 -2.35 -11.59 -4.70
N GLU A 82 -2.43 -10.96 -5.87
CA GLU A 82 -1.58 -11.30 -7.02
C GLU A 82 -0.12 -10.95 -6.76
N VAL A 83 0.16 -9.73 -6.28
CA VAL A 83 1.54 -9.31 -6.03
C VAL A 83 2.16 -10.02 -4.82
N GLY A 84 1.35 -10.55 -3.93
CA GLY A 84 1.80 -11.31 -2.76
C GLY A 84 2.21 -12.76 -3.06
N GLU A 85 1.98 -13.25 -4.25
CA GLU A 85 2.22 -14.66 -4.59
C GLU A 85 3.68 -15.09 -4.43
N ASN A 86 4.62 -14.25 -4.87
CA ASN A 86 6.04 -14.53 -4.72
C ASN A 86 6.47 -14.62 -3.26
N LEU A 87 5.91 -13.79 -2.40
CA LEU A 87 6.17 -13.86 -0.95
C LEU A 87 5.70 -15.20 -0.36
N ARG A 88 4.52 -15.66 -0.76
CA ARG A 88 4.00 -16.96 -0.34
C ARG A 88 4.88 -18.10 -0.81
N ASN A 89 5.33 -18.03 -2.05
CA ASN A 89 6.23 -19.04 -2.64
C ASN A 89 7.58 -19.10 -1.92
N LYS A 90 7.99 -18.01 -1.30
CA LYS A 90 9.23 -17.94 -0.51
C LYS A 90 9.03 -18.30 0.97
N GLY A 91 7.82 -18.71 1.34
CA GLY A 91 7.50 -19.20 2.68
C GLY A 91 6.95 -18.18 3.66
N ALA A 92 6.71 -16.96 3.24
CA ALA A 92 6.07 -15.96 4.09
C ALA A 92 4.56 -16.22 4.21
N THR A 93 4.00 -15.89 5.36
CA THR A 93 2.55 -15.78 5.51
C THR A 93 2.15 -14.37 5.05
N VAL A 94 1.22 -14.29 4.10
CA VAL A 94 0.81 -13.01 3.51
C VAL A 94 -0.64 -12.71 3.81
N LEU A 95 -0.88 -11.53 4.38
CA LEU A 95 -2.21 -10.98 4.60
C LEU A 95 -2.39 -9.79 3.67
N SER A 96 -3.57 -9.66 3.08
CA SER A 96 -3.94 -8.51 2.25
C SER A 96 -5.03 -7.73 2.95
N LYS A 97 -4.84 -6.42 3.10
CA LYS A 97 -5.82 -5.53 3.73
C LYS A 97 -6.01 -4.28 2.91
N VAL A 98 -7.24 -3.82 2.83
CA VAL A 98 -7.63 -2.60 2.11
C VAL A 98 -8.44 -1.71 3.04
N ALA A 99 -8.12 -0.43 3.06
CA ALA A 99 -8.90 0.58 3.76
C ALA A 99 -9.41 1.62 2.76
N ILE A 100 -10.46 2.31 3.15
CA ILE A 100 -10.99 3.47 2.42
C ILE A 100 -10.79 4.68 3.31
N GLY A 101 -10.12 5.71 2.80
CA GLY A 101 -9.87 6.92 3.57
C GLY A 101 -9.25 8.03 2.73
N GLN A 102 -9.31 9.25 3.23
CA GLN A 102 -8.76 10.40 2.53
C GLN A 102 -7.28 10.63 2.81
N ASN A 103 -6.78 10.08 3.92
CA ASN A 103 -5.42 10.29 4.37
C ASN A 103 -4.68 8.96 4.47
N PRO A 104 -3.90 8.58 3.44
CA PRO A 104 -3.19 7.30 3.44
C PRO A 104 -2.23 7.13 4.61
N ALA A 105 -1.54 8.19 5.02
CA ALA A 105 -0.58 8.11 6.12
C ALA A 105 -1.25 7.72 7.44
N ASP A 106 -2.40 8.32 7.73
CA ASP A 106 -3.14 7.99 8.95
C ASP A 106 -3.63 6.54 8.95
N GLU A 107 -4.09 6.06 7.80
CA GLU A 107 -4.52 4.67 7.65
C GLU A 107 -3.35 3.69 7.79
N ILE A 108 -2.17 4.05 7.28
CA ILE A 108 -0.95 3.23 7.41
C ILE A 108 -0.53 3.16 8.89
N ILE A 109 -0.52 4.28 9.59
CA ILE A 109 -0.16 4.31 11.02
C ILE A 109 -1.15 3.48 11.84
N LYS A 110 -2.42 3.56 11.51
CA LYS A 110 -3.47 2.77 12.18
C LYS A 110 -3.29 1.27 11.98
N ILE A 111 -3.04 0.84 10.73
CA ILE A 111 -2.85 -0.58 10.44
C ILE A 111 -1.53 -1.11 11.02
N GLU A 112 -0.50 -0.27 11.11
CA GLU A 112 0.77 -0.61 11.77
C GLU A 112 0.54 -1.11 13.20
N GLU A 113 -0.31 -0.43 13.95
CA GLU A 113 -0.67 -0.83 15.31
C GLU A 113 -1.57 -2.07 15.30
N GLU A 114 -2.55 -2.11 14.42
CA GLU A 114 -3.53 -3.19 14.34
C GLU A 114 -2.89 -4.55 14.06
N VAL A 115 -1.91 -4.59 13.17
CA VAL A 115 -1.20 -5.83 12.84
C VAL A 115 0.04 -6.09 13.70
N ASN A 116 0.32 -5.21 14.63
CA ASN A 116 1.54 -5.25 15.46
C ASN A 116 2.80 -5.38 14.61
N ALA A 117 2.95 -4.50 13.63
CA ALA A 117 4.10 -4.53 12.73
C ALA A 117 5.41 -4.28 13.49
N ASP A 118 6.43 -5.01 13.14
CA ASP A 118 7.80 -4.82 13.63
C ASP A 118 8.61 -3.90 12.71
N LEU A 119 8.17 -3.81 11.45
CA LEU A 119 8.83 -3.03 10.40
C LEU A 119 7.79 -2.59 9.37
N VAL A 120 7.91 -1.36 8.90
CA VAL A 120 7.18 -0.87 7.72
C VAL A 120 8.18 -0.71 6.57
N ALA A 121 7.92 -1.31 5.44
CA ALA A 121 8.75 -1.17 4.25
C ALA A 121 8.02 -0.35 3.20
N MET A 122 8.61 0.76 2.78
CA MET A 122 8.04 1.69 1.81
C MET A 122 9.04 1.98 0.70
N SER A 123 8.51 2.30 -0.48
CA SER A 123 9.33 2.67 -1.63
C SER A 123 9.48 4.19 -1.72
N THR A 124 10.68 4.63 -2.13
CA THR A 124 10.92 6.04 -2.46
C THR A 124 10.61 6.29 -3.93
N HIS A 125 10.64 7.56 -4.36
CA HIS A 125 10.66 7.92 -5.77
C HIS A 125 11.88 7.37 -6.51
N GLY A 126 11.65 6.82 -7.70
CA GLY A 126 12.68 6.76 -8.72
C GLY A 126 12.73 8.08 -9.49
N ARG A 127 13.78 8.25 -10.31
CA ARG A 127 14.02 9.48 -11.11
C ARG A 127 12.91 9.80 -12.13
N ALA A 128 12.06 8.84 -12.46
CA ALA A 128 11.17 8.93 -13.62
C ALA A 128 9.70 8.77 -13.29
N GLY A 129 9.31 8.71 -12.02
CA GLY A 129 7.92 8.43 -11.69
C GLY A 129 7.38 9.18 -10.51
N ILE A 130 6.11 9.52 -10.59
CA ILE A 130 5.35 10.05 -9.49
C ILE A 130 4.60 8.86 -8.88
N SER A 131 5.10 8.34 -7.77
CA SER A 131 4.34 7.44 -6.92
C SER A 131 3.40 8.31 -6.07
N ARG A 132 2.17 7.87 -5.85
CA ARG A 132 1.22 8.57 -4.97
C ARG A 132 1.74 8.71 -3.54
N TRP A 133 2.57 7.77 -3.11
CA TRP A 133 3.13 7.72 -1.77
C TRP A 133 4.65 7.89 -1.80
N ALA A 134 5.08 8.66 -2.73
CA ALA A 134 6.47 8.98 -2.89
C ALA A 134 7.01 9.69 -1.65
N PHE A 135 8.33 9.64 -1.49
CA PHE A 135 9.01 10.35 -0.42
C PHE A 135 8.58 11.81 -0.41
N GLY A 136 7.60 12.11 0.38
CA GLY A 136 6.90 13.37 0.48
C GLY A 136 5.97 13.30 1.67
N SER A 137 4.78 13.81 1.51
CA SER A 137 3.85 13.96 2.63
C SER A 137 3.45 12.65 3.33
N VAL A 138 3.18 11.59 2.57
CA VAL A 138 2.74 10.31 3.15
C VAL A 138 3.87 9.63 3.92
N THR A 139 5.02 9.45 3.28
CA THR A 139 6.17 8.79 3.91
C THR A 139 6.67 9.56 5.12
N ASP A 140 6.77 10.90 5.01
CA ASP A 140 7.17 11.76 6.11
C ASP A 140 6.23 11.63 7.30
N LYS A 141 4.93 11.62 7.07
CA LYS A 141 3.93 11.43 8.12
C LYS A 141 4.04 10.06 8.79
N VAL A 142 4.24 8.99 8.02
CA VAL A 142 4.42 7.65 8.57
C VAL A 142 5.69 7.57 9.42
N LEU A 143 6.79 8.15 8.94
CA LEU A 143 8.04 8.21 9.68
C LEU A 143 7.90 8.94 11.03
N ARG A 144 7.18 10.05 11.04
CA ARG A 144 7.03 10.90 12.23
C ARG A 144 5.93 10.44 13.17
N GLY A 145 4.85 9.88 12.63
CA GLY A 145 3.67 9.51 13.40
C GLY A 145 3.60 8.06 13.83
N GLY A 146 4.31 7.18 13.15
CA GLY A 146 4.38 5.75 13.47
C GLY A 146 5.33 5.46 14.62
N LYS A 147 5.30 4.22 15.08
CA LYS A 147 6.08 3.79 16.25
C LYS A 147 7.14 2.74 15.93
N VAL A 148 7.12 2.18 14.73
CA VAL A 148 8.04 1.11 14.33
C VAL A 148 9.06 1.61 13.30
N PRO A 149 10.20 0.93 13.16
CA PRO A 149 11.18 1.27 12.14
C PRO A 149 10.57 1.27 10.73
N VAL A 150 11.06 2.17 9.89
CA VAL A 150 10.66 2.25 8.48
C VAL A 150 11.87 1.98 7.60
N LEU A 151 11.77 0.96 6.78
CA LEU A 151 12.73 0.64 5.75
C LEU A 151 12.33 1.36 4.46
N MET A 152 13.21 2.25 3.98
CA MET A 152 12.99 2.96 2.73
C MET A 152 13.76 2.28 1.61
N VAL A 153 13.04 1.74 0.65
CA VAL A 153 13.63 1.09 -0.53
C VAL A 153 13.59 2.05 -1.71
N ARG A 154 14.74 2.28 -2.33
CA ARG A 154 14.82 3.14 -3.51
C ARG A 154 14.13 2.49 -4.69
N ALA A 155 13.16 3.18 -5.28
CA ALA A 155 12.45 2.73 -6.45
C ALA A 155 13.16 3.20 -7.71
N GLY A 156 13.37 2.28 -8.63
CA GLY A 156 13.95 2.54 -9.93
C GLY A 156 15.46 2.79 -9.92
N ALA A 157 16.12 2.21 -10.82
CA ALA A 157 17.51 2.48 -11.15
C ALA A 157 17.57 3.18 -12.50
#